data_dde7fea8d737e23ed49591d3578da62b
#
_entry.id   dde7fea8d737e23ed49591d3578da62b
#
_cell.length_a   1.000
_cell.length_b   1.000
_cell.length_c   1.000
_cell.angle_alpha   90.00
_cell.angle_beta   90.00
_cell.angle_gamma   90.00
#
_symmetry.space_group_name_H-M   'P 1'
#
loop_
_entity.id
_entity.type
_entity.pdbx_description
1 polymer ?
#
loop_
_entity_poly.entity_id
_entity_poly.type
_entity_poly.pdbx_seq_one_letter_code
_entity_poly.pdbx_strand_id
1 'polypeptide(L)'
;NLTVAGTIKAINMVEAGAKQVSEDDMLGALEFAHAEIKKLCAWQMEMIEAVGKTKQVPDLFTIPAELENAIREYAFDDLKEAISTYDKLEREANIEAVNEKTRVHFDEIFASESLEPTELAEKQTYVNMVLEHMLAEEVRRLITEDKIRPDGRAVDEIRPLSSRVDLFERTHGSALFTRGQTQSCSIVTLGSLTEFQIIDGLGVEEGKRFML
;
A
#
# COMPACT_ATOMS: atom_id res chain seq x y z
N ASN A 1 18.74 -14.47 -12.02
CA ASN A 1 18.81 -14.44 -10.56
C ASN A 1 17.42 -14.47 -9.98
N LEU A 2 17.22 -15.31 -8.96
CA LEU A 2 15.97 -15.42 -8.22
C LEU A 2 16.30 -15.49 -6.73
N THR A 3 15.77 -14.55 -5.96
CA THR A 3 15.82 -14.54 -4.49
C THR A 3 14.42 -14.79 -3.97
N VAL A 4 14.29 -15.76 -3.06
CA VAL A 4 12.99 -16.12 -2.48
C VAL A 4 13.11 -16.15 -0.96
N ALA A 5 12.19 -15.48 -0.29
CA ALA A 5 12.03 -15.62 1.16
C ALA A 5 10.63 -16.13 1.48
N GLY A 6 10.56 -16.92 2.55
CA GLY A 6 9.30 -17.56 2.93
C GLY A 6 9.32 -18.17 4.32
N THR A 7 8.19 -18.74 4.66
CA THR A 7 7.97 -19.54 5.86
C THR A 7 7.70 -20.99 5.47
N ILE A 8 7.49 -21.84 6.45
CA ILE A 8 7.08 -23.23 6.20
C ILE A 8 5.75 -23.31 5.42
N LYS A 9 4.91 -22.28 5.52
CA LYS A 9 3.56 -22.28 4.92
C LYS A 9 3.49 -21.59 3.58
N ALA A 10 4.27 -20.53 3.36
CA ALA A 10 4.11 -19.66 2.19
C ALA A 10 5.40 -18.93 1.82
N ILE A 11 5.51 -18.56 0.55
CA ILE A 11 6.49 -17.62 0.04
C ILE A 11 5.99 -16.21 0.35
N ASN A 12 6.84 -15.37 0.94
CA ASN A 12 6.49 -14.00 1.36
C ASN A 12 7.16 -12.94 0.49
N MET A 13 8.29 -13.26 -0.14
CA MET A 13 9.03 -12.33 -0.99
C MET A 13 9.64 -13.07 -2.17
N VAL A 14 9.55 -12.43 -3.32
CA VAL A 14 10.23 -12.87 -4.55
C VAL A 14 10.90 -11.66 -5.19
N GLU A 15 12.16 -11.82 -5.53
CA GLU A 15 12.94 -10.81 -6.25
C GLU A 15 13.66 -11.49 -7.42
N ALA A 16 13.33 -11.11 -8.65
CA ALA A 16 13.84 -11.77 -9.84
C ALA A 16 14.41 -10.79 -10.86
N GLY A 17 15.56 -11.14 -11.43
CA GLY A 17 16.12 -10.53 -12.64
C GLY A 17 16.30 -11.63 -13.69
N ALA A 18 15.38 -11.70 -14.65
CA ALA A 18 15.35 -12.75 -15.66
C ALA A 18 15.47 -12.19 -17.10
N LYS A 19 15.94 -13.03 -18.03
CA LYS A 19 16.00 -12.74 -19.47
C LYS A 19 15.02 -13.64 -20.20
N GLN A 20 13.74 -13.24 -20.27
CA GLN A 20 12.68 -13.94 -21.00
C GLN A 20 12.53 -15.42 -20.61
N VAL A 21 12.63 -15.74 -19.33
CA VAL A 21 12.33 -17.06 -18.79
C VAL A 21 10.83 -17.33 -18.89
N SER A 22 10.44 -18.56 -19.22
CA SER A 22 9.02 -18.93 -19.29
C SER A 22 8.34 -18.86 -17.91
N GLU A 23 7.03 -18.71 -17.90
CA GLU A 23 6.25 -18.70 -16.64
C GLU A 23 6.35 -20.05 -15.93
N ASP A 24 6.31 -21.16 -16.67
CA ASP A 24 6.42 -22.52 -16.12
C ASP A 24 7.79 -22.75 -15.45
N ASP A 25 8.88 -22.31 -16.09
CA ASP A 25 10.22 -22.40 -15.51
C ASP A 25 10.34 -21.54 -14.23
N MET A 26 9.72 -20.34 -14.24
CA MET A 26 9.72 -19.47 -13.07
C MET A 26 8.92 -20.08 -11.92
N LEU A 27 7.74 -20.66 -12.19
CA LEU A 27 6.94 -21.37 -11.18
C LEU A 27 7.70 -22.57 -10.62
N GLY A 28 8.33 -23.38 -11.47
CA GLY A 28 9.15 -24.50 -11.02
C GLY A 28 10.33 -24.05 -10.15
N ALA A 29 10.95 -22.91 -10.46
CA ALA A 29 12.03 -22.36 -9.64
C ALA A 29 11.53 -21.87 -8.26
N LEU A 30 10.31 -21.29 -8.20
CA LEU A 30 9.69 -20.89 -6.94
C LEU A 30 9.31 -22.09 -6.07
N GLU A 31 8.75 -23.14 -6.66
CA GLU A 31 8.43 -24.38 -5.94
C GLU A 31 9.68 -25.05 -5.39
N PHE A 32 10.75 -25.13 -6.18
CA PHE A 32 12.04 -25.62 -5.73
C PHE A 32 12.57 -24.80 -4.55
N ALA A 33 12.58 -23.48 -4.66
CA ALA A 33 13.04 -22.59 -3.60
C ALA A 33 12.22 -22.77 -2.30
N HIS A 34 10.89 -22.90 -2.40
CA HIS A 34 10.04 -23.11 -1.24
C HIS A 34 10.31 -24.47 -0.57
N ALA A 35 10.61 -25.50 -1.34
CA ALA A 35 10.99 -26.80 -0.78
C ALA A 35 12.29 -26.70 0.04
N GLU A 36 13.28 -25.95 -0.42
CA GLU A 36 14.52 -25.72 0.33
C GLU A 36 14.30 -24.83 1.57
N ILE A 37 13.44 -23.79 1.45
CA ILE A 37 13.04 -22.94 2.60
C ILE A 37 12.40 -23.79 3.71
N LYS A 38 11.55 -24.75 3.37
CA LYS A 38 10.93 -25.64 4.35
C LYS A 38 11.98 -26.45 5.13
N LYS A 39 13.05 -26.92 4.47
CA LYS A 39 14.16 -27.62 5.14
C LYS A 39 14.91 -26.70 6.09
N LEU A 40 15.18 -25.46 5.68
CA LEU A 40 15.80 -24.44 6.54
C LEU A 40 14.92 -24.11 7.75
N CYS A 41 13.62 -23.99 7.57
CA CYS A 41 12.69 -23.78 8.67
C CYS A 41 12.68 -24.95 9.65
N ALA A 42 12.69 -26.19 9.16
CA ALA A 42 12.76 -27.38 10.01
C ALA A 42 14.05 -27.40 10.83
N TRP A 43 15.19 -27.13 10.21
CA TRP A 43 16.47 -27.03 10.91
C TRP A 43 16.48 -25.93 11.98
N GLN A 44 15.90 -24.76 11.69
CA GLN A 44 15.73 -23.69 12.69
C GLN A 44 14.87 -24.14 13.88
N MET A 45 13.81 -24.92 13.64
CA MET A 45 12.99 -25.47 14.72
C MET A 45 13.77 -26.45 15.62
N GLU A 46 14.63 -27.31 15.05
CA GLU A 46 15.54 -28.17 15.83
C GLU A 46 16.48 -27.34 16.71
N MET A 47 17.03 -26.23 16.18
CA MET A 47 17.87 -25.31 16.96
C MET A 47 17.09 -24.68 18.12
N ILE A 48 15.86 -24.22 17.84
CA ILE A 48 14.98 -23.61 18.85
C ILE A 48 14.67 -24.63 19.96
N GLU A 49 14.42 -25.88 19.61
CA GLU A 49 14.15 -26.94 20.57
C GLU A 49 15.36 -27.22 21.44
N ALA A 50 16.58 -27.22 20.85
CA ALA A 50 17.80 -27.55 21.56
C ALA A 50 18.33 -26.44 22.48
N VAL A 51 18.28 -25.19 22.04
CA VAL A 51 18.92 -24.03 22.71
C VAL A 51 18.04 -22.80 22.83
N GLY A 52 16.80 -22.90 22.45
CA GLY A 52 15.85 -21.79 22.49
C GLY A 52 15.58 -21.31 23.91
N LYS A 53 15.37 -20.00 24.05
CA LYS A 53 14.96 -19.38 25.31
C LYS A 53 13.50 -18.98 25.24
N THR A 54 12.83 -18.93 26.39
CA THR A 54 11.47 -18.39 26.49
C THR A 54 11.46 -16.96 25.96
N LYS A 55 10.59 -16.71 25.00
CA LYS A 55 10.42 -15.35 24.44
C LYS A 55 9.86 -14.42 25.50
N GLN A 56 10.40 -13.21 25.56
CA GLN A 56 9.79 -12.14 26.34
C GLN A 56 8.47 -11.74 25.66
N VAL A 57 7.45 -11.53 26.47
CA VAL A 57 6.17 -10.98 26.04
C VAL A 57 6.16 -9.50 26.41
N PRO A 58 6.42 -8.60 25.48
CA PRO A 58 6.32 -7.16 25.74
C PRO A 58 4.84 -6.76 25.89
N ASP A 59 4.61 -5.67 26.60
CA ASP A 59 3.32 -5.00 26.57
C ASP A 59 3.10 -4.46 25.15
N LEU A 60 2.08 -5.00 24.48
CA LEU A 60 1.74 -4.58 23.12
C LEU A 60 0.80 -3.38 23.20
N PHE A 61 1.01 -2.46 22.28
CA PHE A 61 0.07 -1.38 22.06
C PHE A 61 -1.31 -1.97 21.69
N THR A 62 -2.33 -1.54 22.40
CA THR A 62 -3.72 -1.94 22.15
C THR A 62 -4.63 -0.72 22.32
N ILE A 63 -5.56 -0.54 21.39
CA ILE A 63 -6.61 0.45 21.54
C ILE A 63 -7.61 -0.07 22.58
N PRO A 64 -8.06 0.76 23.55
CA PRO A 64 -9.09 0.35 24.50
C PRO A 64 -10.36 -0.12 23.80
N ALA A 65 -10.80 -1.35 24.10
CA ALA A 65 -11.90 -2.00 23.39
C ALA A 65 -13.21 -1.20 23.45
N GLU A 66 -13.47 -0.51 24.58
CA GLU A 66 -14.67 0.32 24.74
C GLU A 66 -14.66 1.49 23.77
N LEU A 67 -13.51 2.16 23.60
CA LEU A 67 -13.35 3.27 22.67
C LEU A 67 -13.42 2.77 21.22
N GLU A 68 -12.75 1.68 20.91
CA GLU A 68 -12.80 1.08 19.57
C GLU A 68 -14.23 0.74 19.16
N ASN A 69 -15.00 0.07 20.05
CA ASN A 69 -16.38 -0.30 19.79
C ASN A 69 -17.28 0.95 19.61
N ALA A 70 -17.10 1.98 20.42
CA ALA A 70 -17.87 3.21 20.30
C ALA A 70 -17.64 3.92 18.96
N ILE A 71 -16.38 3.98 18.50
CA ILE A 71 -16.03 4.57 17.21
C ILE A 71 -16.62 3.74 16.05
N ARG A 72 -16.51 2.42 16.14
CA ARG A 72 -17.08 1.51 15.13
C ARG A 72 -18.60 1.66 15.04
N GLU A 73 -19.29 1.67 16.15
CA GLU A 73 -20.75 1.84 16.18
C GLU A 73 -21.19 3.19 15.60
N TYR A 74 -20.43 4.25 15.86
CA TYR A 74 -20.74 5.59 15.36
C TYR A 74 -20.49 5.78 13.86
N ALA A 75 -19.39 5.26 13.33
CA ALA A 75 -18.88 5.61 12.00
C ALA A 75 -19.08 4.51 10.93
N PHE A 76 -19.41 3.27 11.30
CA PHE A 76 -19.35 2.13 10.38
C PHE A 76 -20.27 2.27 9.17
N ASP A 77 -21.53 2.62 9.40
CA ASP A 77 -22.51 2.69 8.31
C ASP A 77 -22.22 3.85 7.34
N ASP A 78 -21.85 5.01 7.87
CA ASP A 78 -21.47 6.17 7.07
C ASP A 78 -20.20 5.88 6.25
N LEU A 79 -19.22 5.21 6.86
CA LEU A 79 -17.97 4.84 6.19
C LEU A 79 -18.20 3.82 5.07
N LYS A 80 -19.06 2.84 5.32
CA LYS A 80 -19.43 1.83 4.32
C LYS A 80 -20.14 2.47 3.12
N GLU A 81 -21.03 3.43 3.34
CA GLU A 81 -21.67 4.19 2.28
C GLU A 81 -20.63 5.01 1.48
N ALA A 82 -19.74 5.72 2.17
CA ALA A 82 -18.68 6.51 1.54
C ALA A 82 -17.75 5.67 0.65
N ILE A 83 -17.35 4.49 1.10
CA ILE A 83 -16.50 3.54 0.34
C ILE A 83 -17.19 3.05 -0.94
N SER A 84 -18.51 2.96 -0.96
CA SER A 84 -19.29 2.50 -2.10
C SER A 84 -19.39 3.50 -3.25
N THR A 85 -18.78 4.67 -3.13
CA THR A 85 -18.70 5.70 -4.18
C THR A 85 -17.64 5.30 -5.23
N TYR A 86 -18.02 5.10 -6.49
CA TYR A 86 -17.11 4.58 -7.52
C TYR A 86 -16.11 5.62 -8.03
N ASP A 87 -16.48 6.90 -8.12
CA ASP A 87 -15.50 7.94 -8.47
C ASP A 87 -14.46 8.10 -7.35
N LYS A 88 -13.20 8.16 -7.75
CA LYS A 88 -12.09 8.20 -6.79
C LYS A 88 -12.09 9.47 -5.94
N LEU A 89 -12.24 10.63 -6.58
CA LEU A 89 -12.13 11.91 -5.88
C LEU A 89 -13.34 12.13 -4.98
N GLU A 90 -14.53 11.77 -5.45
CA GLU A 90 -15.76 11.83 -4.67
C GLU A 90 -15.70 10.87 -3.49
N ARG A 91 -15.22 9.64 -3.69
CA ARG A 91 -15.03 8.66 -2.61
C ARG A 91 -14.06 9.16 -1.55
N GLU A 92 -12.90 9.70 -1.96
CA GLU A 92 -11.91 10.27 -1.03
C GLU A 92 -12.52 11.44 -0.22
N ALA A 93 -13.29 12.30 -0.86
CA ALA A 93 -13.98 13.40 -0.19
C ALA A 93 -15.07 12.91 0.78
N ASN A 94 -15.84 11.89 0.40
CA ASN A 94 -16.87 11.31 1.27
C ASN A 94 -16.25 10.61 2.49
N ILE A 95 -15.17 9.85 2.30
CA ILE A 95 -14.44 9.21 3.41
C ILE A 95 -13.88 10.27 4.36
N GLU A 96 -13.26 11.33 3.84
CA GLU A 96 -12.72 12.39 4.69
C GLU A 96 -13.82 13.15 5.45
N ALA A 97 -14.99 13.35 4.84
CA ALA A 97 -16.14 13.94 5.53
C ALA A 97 -16.61 13.08 6.70
N VAL A 98 -16.64 11.74 6.55
CA VAL A 98 -16.97 10.82 7.65
C VAL A 98 -15.90 10.85 8.73
N ASN A 99 -14.62 10.84 8.33
CA ASN A 99 -13.50 10.91 9.27
C ASN A 99 -13.57 12.19 10.10
N GLU A 100 -13.77 13.34 9.47
CA GLU A 100 -13.85 14.63 10.15
C GLU A 100 -15.06 14.71 11.08
N LYS A 101 -16.24 14.27 10.62
CA LYS A 101 -17.44 14.15 11.46
C LYS A 101 -17.18 13.32 12.71
N THR A 102 -16.47 12.21 12.55
CA THR A 102 -16.14 11.29 13.66
C THR A 102 -15.13 11.94 14.61
N ARG A 103 -14.08 12.57 14.10
CA ARG A 103 -13.09 13.30 14.94
C ARG A 103 -13.78 14.36 15.79
N VAL A 104 -14.60 15.23 15.17
CA VAL A 104 -15.32 16.29 15.87
C VAL A 104 -16.22 15.71 16.97
N HIS A 105 -16.97 14.64 16.67
CA HIS A 105 -17.83 13.99 17.65
C HIS A 105 -17.07 13.47 18.88
N PHE A 106 -15.94 12.78 18.65
CA PHE A 106 -15.16 12.25 19.76
C PHE A 106 -14.36 13.33 20.48
N ASP A 107 -13.93 14.40 19.80
CA ASP A 107 -13.32 15.57 20.45
C ASP A 107 -14.29 16.26 21.41
N GLU A 108 -15.57 16.36 21.07
CA GLU A 108 -16.61 16.87 21.97
C GLU A 108 -16.79 15.97 23.21
N ILE A 109 -16.76 14.65 23.03
CA ILE A 109 -16.80 13.70 24.15
C ILE A 109 -15.56 13.87 25.04
N PHE A 110 -14.38 13.89 24.47
CA PHE A 110 -13.11 14.05 25.20
C PHE A 110 -13.00 15.39 25.90
N ALA A 111 -13.57 16.45 25.33
CA ALA A 111 -13.63 17.77 25.99
C ALA A 111 -14.44 17.76 27.28
N SER A 112 -15.39 16.83 27.44
CA SER A 112 -16.15 16.65 28.68
C SER A 112 -15.36 15.88 29.76
N GLU A 113 -14.29 15.19 29.37
CA GLU A 113 -13.40 14.46 30.26
C GLU A 113 -12.23 15.39 30.64
N SER A 114 -11.90 15.50 31.89
CA SER A 114 -10.77 16.33 32.33
C SER A 114 -9.42 15.63 32.05
N LEU A 115 -9.08 15.49 30.76
CA LEU A 115 -7.90 14.77 30.30
C LEU A 115 -6.65 15.65 30.32
N GLU A 116 -5.50 15.06 30.59
CA GLU A 116 -4.20 15.68 30.35
C GLU A 116 -3.94 15.78 28.82
N PRO A 117 -3.18 16.79 28.36
CA PRO A 117 -2.94 17.00 26.93
C PRO A 117 -2.34 15.79 26.20
N THR A 118 -1.56 14.98 26.89
CA THR A 118 -0.96 13.74 26.34
C THR A 118 -2.01 12.65 26.16
N GLU A 119 -2.92 12.48 27.10
CA GLU A 119 -4.02 11.52 27.05
C GLU A 119 -5.02 11.88 25.94
N LEU A 120 -5.32 13.18 25.79
CA LEU A 120 -6.17 13.66 24.71
C LEU A 120 -5.55 13.35 23.34
N ALA A 121 -4.27 13.65 23.12
CA ALA A 121 -3.58 13.36 21.88
C ALA A 121 -3.53 11.86 21.57
N GLU A 122 -3.39 11.02 22.58
CA GLU A 122 -3.43 9.57 22.46
C GLU A 122 -4.80 9.09 22.02
N LYS A 123 -5.88 9.54 22.65
CA LYS A 123 -7.27 9.19 22.28
C LYS A 123 -7.59 9.64 20.85
N GLN A 124 -7.18 10.84 20.44
CA GLN A 124 -7.33 11.32 19.07
C GLN A 124 -6.58 10.43 18.05
N THR A 125 -5.41 9.94 18.42
CA THR A 125 -4.66 8.97 17.62
C THR A 125 -5.44 7.67 17.48
N TYR A 126 -6.04 7.16 18.56
CA TYR A 126 -6.88 5.96 18.52
C TYR A 126 -8.07 6.12 17.59
N VAL A 127 -8.75 7.26 17.59
CA VAL A 127 -9.86 7.52 16.64
C VAL A 127 -9.40 7.36 15.20
N ASN A 128 -8.29 7.98 14.82
CA ASN A 128 -7.74 7.87 13.48
C ASN A 128 -7.36 6.43 13.12
N MET A 129 -6.72 5.71 14.03
CA MET A 129 -6.32 4.31 13.81
C MET A 129 -7.53 3.39 13.61
N VAL A 130 -8.60 3.58 14.39
CA VAL A 130 -9.82 2.77 14.24
C VAL A 130 -10.48 3.05 12.89
N LEU A 131 -10.57 4.32 12.46
CA LEU A 131 -11.10 4.68 11.15
C LEU A 131 -10.31 4.04 10.00
N GLU A 132 -8.97 4.06 10.09
CA GLU A 132 -8.10 3.39 9.10
C GLU A 132 -8.31 1.87 9.09
N HIS A 133 -8.42 1.24 10.26
CA HIS A 133 -8.69 -0.20 10.36
C HIS A 133 -10.05 -0.56 9.75
N MET A 134 -11.10 0.19 10.08
CA MET A 134 -12.44 -0.01 9.53
C MET A 134 -12.46 0.12 8.01
N LEU A 135 -11.78 1.14 7.47
CA LEU A 135 -11.62 1.34 6.02
C LEU A 135 -10.94 0.13 5.37
N ALA A 136 -9.83 -0.32 5.95
CA ALA A 136 -9.07 -1.45 5.42
C ALA A 136 -9.87 -2.77 5.48
N GLU A 137 -10.60 -3.00 6.56
CA GLU A 137 -11.44 -4.18 6.75
C GLU A 137 -12.60 -4.21 5.74
N GLU A 138 -13.31 -3.09 5.56
CA GLU A 138 -14.45 -3.04 4.63
C GLU A 138 -14.00 -3.14 3.17
N VAL A 139 -12.92 -2.47 2.78
CA VAL A 139 -12.34 -2.63 1.44
C VAL A 139 -11.91 -4.09 1.20
N ARG A 140 -11.31 -4.73 2.19
CA ARG A 140 -10.96 -6.15 2.10
C ARG A 140 -12.19 -7.04 1.96
N ARG A 141 -13.23 -6.79 2.73
CA ARG A 141 -14.51 -7.51 2.66
C ARG A 141 -15.14 -7.40 1.27
N LEU A 142 -15.24 -6.18 0.73
CA LEU A 142 -15.74 -5.94 -0.63
C LEU A 142 -14.99 -6.79 -1.67
N ILE A 143 -13.66 -6.84 -1.60
CA ILE A 143 -12.84 -7.59 -2.57
C ILE A 143 -12.95 -9.10 -2.35
N THR A 144 -12.93 -9.57 -1.10
CA THR A 144 -12.87 -11.01 -0.80
C THR A 144 -14.23 -11.70 -0.79
N GLU A 145 -15.29 -10.99 -0.39
CA GLU A 145 -16.64 -11.52 -0.28
C GLU A 145 -17.51 -11.11 -1.46
N ASP A 146 -17.68 -9.81 -1.69
CA ASP A 146 -18.55 -9.27 -2.74
C ASP A 146 -17.89 -9.34 -4.13
N LYS A 147 -16.56 -9.57 -4.21
CA LYS A 147 -15.78 -9.63 -5.46
C LYS A 147 -15.82 -8.34 -6.28
N ILE A 148 -15.98 -7.22 -5.60
CA ILE A 148 -16.05 -5.88 -6.21
C ILE A 148 -14.94 -5.01 -5.60
N ARG A 149 -14.23 -4.28 -6.44
CA ARG A 149 -13.29 -3.25 -5.99
C ARG A 149 -14.01 -1.95 -5.67
N PRO A 150 -13.45 -1.06 -4.81
CA PRO A 150 -14.09 0.22 -4.45
C PRO A 150 -14.45 1.13 -5.63
N ASP A 151 -13.79 0.96 -6.77
CA ASP A 151 -14.09 1.68 -8.02
C ASP A 151 -15.07 0.94 -8.95
N GLY A 152 -15.75 -0.09 -8.45
CA GLY A 152 -16.77 -0.86 -9.16
C GLY A 152 -16.23 -1.93 -10.12
N ARG A 153 -14.92 -2.05 -10.29
CA ARG A 153 -14.32 -3.08 -11.15
C ARG A 153 -14.40 -4.47 -10.54
N ALA A 154 -14.47 -5.49 -11.40
CA ALA A 154 -14.25 -6.87 -10.99
C ALA A 154 -12.79 -7.09 -10.49
N VAL A 155 -12.55 -8.21 -9.79
CA VAL A 155 -11.23 -8.47 -9.18
C VAL A 155 -10.12 -8.69 -10.20
N ASP A 156 -10.44 -9.15 -11.39
CA ASP A 156 -9.55 -9.40 -12.54
C ASP A 156 -9.60 -8.31 -13.61
N GLU A 157 -10.45 -7.31 -13.45
CA GLU A 157 -10.58 -6.22 -14.41
C GLU A 157 -9.45 -5.19 -14.25
N ILE A 158 -8.77 -4.86 -15.34
CA ILE A 158 -7.76 -3.80 -15.37
C ILE A 158 -8.41 -2.44 -15.63
N ARG A 159 -7.75 -1.36 -15.16
CA ARG A 159 -8.20 0.01 -15.46
C ARG A 159 -8.14 0.29 -16.96
N PRO A 160 -9.03 1.13 -17.51
CA PRO A 160 -8.95 1.55 -18.91
C PRO A 160 -7.57 2.13 -19.23
N LEU A 161 -6.99 1.67 -20.32
CA LEU A 161 -5.69 2.14 -20.80
C LEU A 161 -5.87 2.88 -22.12
N SER A 162 -5.17 4.00 -22.27
CA SER A 162 -5.05 4.69 -23.54
C SER A 162 -3.66 5.29 -23.72
N SER A 163 -3.24 5.40 -24.97
CA SER A 163 -1.97 6.03 -25.34
C SER A 163 -2.18 6.95 -26.51
N ARG A 164 -1.54 8.11 -26.47
CA ARG A 164 -1.46 9.06 -27.58
C ARG A 164 0.00 9.43 -27.78
N VAL A 165 0.42 9.51 -29.00
CA VAL A 165 1.78 9.94 -29.39
C VAL A 165 1.70 11.25 -30.17
N ASP A 166 2.84 11.89 -30.35
CA ASP A 166 2.97 13.10 -31.19
C ASP A 166 2.11 14.26 -30.67
N LEU A 167 2.24 14.56 -29.37
CA LEU A 167 1.48 15.62 -28.68
C LEU A 167 2.04 17.02 -28.95
N PHE A 168 3.39 17.11 -29.10
CA PHE A 168 4.10 18.38 -29.22
C PHE A 168 4.94 18.41 -30.49
N GLU A 169 4.64 19.34 -31.37
CA GLU A 169 5.26 19.46 -32.70
C GLU A 169 6.78 19.74 -32.66
N ARG A 170 7.30 20.31 -31.57
CA ARG A 170 8.69 20.73 -31.46
C ARG A 170 9.59 19.79 -30.68
N THR A 171 9.06 18.69 -30.22
CA THR A 171 9.84 17.66 -29.53
C THR A 171 10.25 16.57 -30.49
N HIS A 172 11.33 15.83 -30.16
CA HIS A 172 11.74 14.68 -30.97
C HIS A 172 10.82 13.48 -30.77
N GLY A 173 10.15 13.42 -29.66
CA GLY A 173 9.08 12.47 -29.38
C GLY A 173 8.27 12.91 -28.16
N SER A 174 6.99 12.65 -28.19
CA SER A 174 6.10 12.88 -27.05
C SER A 174 4.99 11.85 -27.03
N ALA A 175 4.62 11.42 -25.83
CA ALA A 175 3.56 10.46 -25.61
C ALA A 175 2.80 10.77 -24.32
N LEU A 176 1.49 10.54 -24.34
CA LEU A 176 0.63 10.55 -23.17
C LEU A 176 0.10 9.14 -22.95
N PHE A 177 0.40 8.58 -21.80
CA PHE A 177 -0.15 7.31 -21.35
C PHE A 177 -1.16 7.59 -20.23
N THR A 178 -2.35 7.02 -20.35
CA THR A 178 -3.42 7.17 -19.36
C THR A 178 -3.83 5.78 -18.85
N ARG A 179 -3.89 5.64 -17.53
CA ARG A 179 -4.41 4.47 -16.84
C ARG A 179 -5.48 4.91 -15.83
N GLY A 180 -6.74 4.76 -16.22
CA GLY A 180 -7.86 5.30 -15.43
C GLY A 180 -7.76 6.81 -15.32
N GLN A 181 -7.59 7.34 -14.11
CA GLN A 181 -7.47 8.77 -13.82
C GLN A 181 -6.01 9.26 -13.71
N THR A 182 -5.02 8.35 -13.85
CA THR A 182 -3.60 8.69 -13.77
C THR A 182 -3.04 8.86 -15.18
N GLN A 183 -2.29 9.92 -15.41
CA GLN A 183 -1.64 10.22 -16.68
C GLN A 183 -0.14 10.40 -16.51
N SER A 184 0.62 9.93 -17.49
CA SER A 184 2.06 10.16 -17.61
C SER A 184 2.33 10.77 -18.99
N CYS A 185 2.95 11.96 -19.01
CA CYS A 185 3.37 12.61 -20.24
C CYS A 185 4.89 12.44 -20.37
N SER A 186 5.30 11.68 -21.38
CA SER A 186 6.71 11.43 -21.67
C SER A 186 7.18 12.29 -22.84
N ILE A 187 8.32 12.96 -22.69
CA ILE A 187 8.95 13.77 -23.72
C ILE A 187 10.36 13.25 -23.94
N VAL A 188 10.71 13.05 -25.21
CA VAL A 188 12.02 12.55 -25.63
C VAL A 188 12.75 13.60 -26.45
N THR A 189 14.00 13.84 -26.09
CA THR A 189 14.93 14.65 -26.89
C THR A 189 16.09 13.76 -27.34
N LEU A 190 16.34 13.74 -28.64
CA LEU A 190 17.51 13.06 -29.22
C LEU A 190 18.67 14.05 -29.25
N GLY A 191 19.79 13.66 -28.68
CA GLY A 191 21.00 14.48 -28.61
C GLY A 191 22.26 13.64 -28.55
N SER A 192 23.42 14.27 -28.53
CA SER A 192 24.67 13.57 -28.29
C SER A 192 24.77 13.03 -26.87
N LEU A 193 25.67 12.08 -26.63
CA LEU A 193 25.88 11.48 -25.32
C LEU A 193 26.32 12.48 -24.23
N THR A 194 26.80 13.65 -24.68
CA THR A 194 27.28 14.74 -23.80
C THR A 194 26.19 15.75 -23.45
N GLU A 195 25.00 15.69 -24.08
CA GLU A 195 23.90 16.61 -23.88
C GLU A 195 22.93 16.06 -22.84
N PHE A 196 23.35 16.02 -21.60
CA PHE A 196 22.55 15.67 -20.43
C PHE A 196 22.50 16.84 -19.45
N GLN A 197 21.53 16.85 -18.57
CA GLN A 197 21.50 17.84 -17.50
C GLN A 197 22.64 17.60 -16.52
N ILE A 198 23.51 18.60 -16.37
CA ILE A 198 24.57 18.60 -15.37
C ILE A 198 24.00 19.16 -14.07
N ILE A 199 24.19 18.42 -12.97
CA ILE A 199 23.86 18.86 -11.63
C ILE A 199 25.19 19.18 -10.93
N ASP A 200 25.55 20.46 -10.91
CA ASP A 200 26.83 20.99 -10.42
C ASP A 200 26.61 21.83 -9.13
N GLY A 201 26.02 21.21 -8.11
CA GLY A 201 25.81 21.84 -6.82
C GLY A 201 26.99 21.67 -5.87
N LEU A 202 26.73 21.83 -4.55
CA LEU A 202 27.73 21.61 -3.48
C LEU A 202 28.04 20.12 -3.21
N GLY A 203 27.36 19.19 -3.90
CA GLY A 203 27.55 17.76 -3.81
C GLY A 203 28.45 17.20 -4.91
N VAL A 204 28.31 15.90 -5.17
CA VAL A 204 28.98 15.24 -6.29
C VAL A 204 28.33 15.68 -7.59
N GLU A 205 29.15 16.06 -8.58
CA GLU A 205 28.68 16.38 -9.92
C GLU A 205 28.09 15.14 -10.60
N GLU A 206 26.83 15.22 -11.05
CA GLU A 206 26.10 14.11 -11.68
C GLU A 206 25.47 14.54 -13.01
N GLY A 207 25.39 13.60 -13.95
CA GLY A 207 24.69 13.78 -15.21
C GLY A 207 23.32 13.12 -15.18
N LYS A 208 22.25 13.86 -15.48
CA LYS A 208 20.87 13.36 -15.49
C LYS A 208 20.32 13.28 -16.92
N ARG A 209 20.01 12.07 -17.39
CA ARG A 209 19.45 11.80 -18.71
C ARG A 209 17.96 11.45 -18.68
N PHE A 210 17.45 11.10 -17.52
CA PHE A 210 16.06 10.75 -17.30
C PHE A 210 15.54 11.48 -16.06
N MET A 211 14.33 12.01 -16.17
CA MET A 211 13.62 12.67 -15.08
C MET A 211 12.19 12.11 -15.02
N LEU A 212 11.76 11.79 -13.83
CA LEU A 212 10.40 11.32 -13.51
C LEU A 212 9.81 12.25 -12.44
#